data_24a1d89417c4d0f41242fda472d19473
#
_entry.id   24a1d89417c4d0f41242fda472d19473
#
_cell.length_a   1.000
_cell.length_b   1.000
_cell.length_c   1.000
_cell.angle_alpha   90.00
_cell.angle_beta   90.00
_cell.angle_gamma   90.00
#
_symmetry.space_group_name_H-M   'P 1'
#
loop_
_entity.id
_entity.type
_entity.pdbx_description
1 polymer ?
#
loop_
_entity_poly.entity_id
_entity_poly.type
_entity_poly.pdbx_seq_one_letter_code
_entity_poly.pdbx_strand_id
1 'polypeptide(L)'
;DTYGHEAGDRLLVEMANRFENILRDGDTVARIGGDEFVFLLVGMNKMKEYELAIKRILHTIAQPMTFSEDIITLTASIGITMYPYDDEDADTLLRHADQAMYEAKQKGKNCYLLFDAKENAHAQILTRKVKRIEQALFNDELVLIYQPKVDLRTGEVFGLEALIRWQHPTKGLVLPNDFLPLIEDHELIEKVGNWVIETALQQMTLWLADNIELEVSVNVAGRQLQQENFVENLRALLSKYSEVNPQNLEIEVLETTALEGIINVADIIEQCREFGVGFALDDFGTGYSSLTYLKRLPAKTLKIDLSFVQKMLVDPNDFAIVQGILGLASAFRSRPIAEGVETLEHALVLLQLGCQCVQGYGISRPMPASKVSQWIEEWQLPPQWQQYQNLYWDDADYPIFLAQIEYRYWVEHITEAVKQQKPTALIDIANHHHCNFGQWYYSIGKQKYHQYDSFKQVEQSYIAAHRSAEKIEKSIQEGLFIEAEQQLENLFKTRL
;
A
#
# COMPACT_ATOMS: atom_id res chain seq x y z
N ASP A 1 -2.12 46.64 18.02
CA ASP A 1 -2.51 47.57 16.96
C ASP A 1 -3.90 48.16 17.15
N THR A 2 -4.86 47.45 17.74
CA THR A 2 -6.26 47.88 17.89
C THR A 2 -6.43 49.07 18.86
N TYR A 3 -5.60 49.15 19.93
CA TYR A 3 -5.69 50.12 21.01
C TYR A 3 -4.54 51.13 21.00
N GLY A 4 -3.64 51.10 20.01
CA GLY A 4 -2.50 52.02 19.88
C GLY A 4 -1.28 51.62 20.75
N HIS A 5 -0.12 52.24 20.44
CA HIS A 5 1.17 51.87 21.06
C HIS A 5 1.21 52.06 22.56
N GLU A 6 0.62 53.15 23.10
CA GLU A 6 0.62 53.44 24.54
C GLU A 6 -0.14 52.38 25.33
N ALA A 7 -1.24 51.85 24.76
CA ALA A 7 -1.98 50.74 25.34
C ALA A 7 -1.16 49.42 25.31
N GLY A 8 -0.47 49.17 24.19
CA GLY A 8 0.42 48.04 24.03
C GLY A 8 1.55 48.05 25.08
N ASP A 9 2.19 49.17 25.29
CA ASP A 9 3.26 49.32 26.27
C ASP A 9 2.77 49.06 27.71
N ARG A 10 1.59 49.56 28.06
CA ARG A 10 0.97 49.29 29.39
C ARG A 10 0.64 47.82 29.55
N LEU A 11 0.11 47.17 28.53
CA LEU A 11 -0.17 45.73 28.57
C LEU A 11 1.11 44.91 28.76
N LEU A 12 2.19 45.25 28.10
CA LEU A 12 3.49 44.59 28.25
C LEU A 12 4.10 44.79 29.65
N VAL A 13 3.98 45.95 30.22
CA VAL A 13 4.41 46.22 31.62
C VAL A 13 3.58 45.39 32.60
N GLU A 14 2.26 45.38 32.45
CA GLU A 14 1.38 44.55 33.27
C GLU A 14 1.72 43.06 33.16
N MET A 15 1.97 42.58 31.92
CA MET A 15 2.38 41.19 31.70
C MET A 15 3.71 40.88 32.37
N ALA A 16 4.71 41.76 32.28
CA ALA A 16 5.99 41.59 32.97
C ALA A 16 5.80 41.45 34.48
N ASN A 17 4.99 42.32 35.10
CA ASN A 17 4.67 42.26 36.53
C ASN A 17 3.97 40.95 36.91
N ARG A 18 3.04 40.47 36.08
CA ARG A 18 2.38 39.19 36.33
C ARG A 18 3.35 38.01 36.23
N PHE A 19 4.28 38.03 35.27
CA PHE A 19 5.29 37.01 35.11
C PHE A 19 6.25 36.98 36.32
N GLU A 20 6.73 38.11 36.77
CA GLU A 20 7.58 38.17 37.96
C GLU A 20 6.89 37.58 39.21
N ASN A 21 5.59 37.82 39.39
CA ASN A 21 4.83 37.30 40.51
C ASN A 21 4.59 35.81 40.54
N ILE A 22 4.71 35.12 39.39
CA ILE A 22 4.51 33.66 39.27
C ILE A 22 5.82 32.88 39.24
N LEU A 23 6.95 33.54 39.06
CA LEU A 23 8.27 32.91 39.02
C LEU A 23 8.77 32.61 40.46
N ARG A 24 9.58 31.55 40.54
CA ARG A 24 10.23 31.14 41.80
C ARG A 24 11.60 31.79 41.90
N ASP A 25 12.16 31.78 43.10
CA ASP A 25 13.57 32.13 43.29
C ASP A 25 14.46 31.27 42.41
N GLY A 26 15.27 31.90 41.55
CA GLY A 26 16.12 31.25 40.57
C GLY A 26 15.58 31.22 39.15
N ASP A 27 14.26 31.35 38.94
CA ASP A 27 13.69 31.51 37.58
C ASP A 27 13.94 32.94 37.08
N THR A 28 14.05 33.10 35.77
CA THR A 28 14.27 34.42 35.16
C THR A 28 13.28 34.61 33.98
N VAL A 29 12.76 35.83 33.87
CA VAL A 29 12.02 36.29 32.70
C VAL A 29 12.73 37.47 32.06
N ALA A 30 12.85 37.49 30.76
CA ALA A 30 13.40 38.59 29.97
C ALA A 30 12.51 38.90 28.77
N ARG A 31 12.34 40.17 28.46
CA ARG A 31 11.74 40.62 27.19
C ARG A 31 12.85 40.83 26.19
N ILE A 32 12.80 40.08 25.06
CA ILE A 32 13.82 40.16 24.00
C ILE A 32 13.46 41.27 23.01
N GLY A 33 12.20 41.41 22.66
CA GLY A 33 11.74 42.47 21.74
C GLY A 33 10.23 42.36 21.45
N GLY A 34 9.63 43.45 21.04
CA GLY A 34 8.20 43.45 20.68
C GLY A 34 7.30 42.87 21.77
N ASP A 35 6.59 41.80 21.50
CA ASP A 35 5.73 41.02 22.39
C ASP A 35 6.38 39.71 22.89
N GLU A 36 7.67 39.52 22.67
CA GLU A 36 8.39 38.29 22.98
C GLU A 36 9.06 38.31 24.34
N PHE A 37 8.73 37.30 25.15
CA PHE A 37 9.32 37.05 26.47
C PHE A 37 10.01 35.68 26.48
N VAL A 38 11.15 35.61 27.14
CA VAL A 38 11.88 34.35 27.39
C VAL A 38 11.88 34.07 28.87
N PHE A 39 11.63 32.83 29.22
CA PHE A 39 11.66 32.32 30.59
C PHE A 39 12.80 31.32 30.72
N LEU A 40 13.66 31.48 31.72
CA LEU A 40 14.60 30.46 32.14
C LEU A 40 14.09 29.86 33.45
N LEU A 41 13.60 28.63 33.39
CA LEU A 41 13.06 27.91 34.53
C LEU A 41 14.08 26.90 35.05
N VAL A 42 14.49 27.01 36.30
CA VAL A 42 15.61 26.24 36.88
C VAL A 42 15.09 25.07 37.72
N GLY A 43 15.80 23.92 37.68
CA GLY A 43 15.51 22.77 38.52
C GLY A 43 14.27 21.94 38.11
N MET A 44 13.88 21.99 36.86
CA MET A 44 12.78 21.20 36.30
C MET A 44 13.29 19.83 35.90
N ASN A 45 13.25 18.86 36.81
CA ASN A 45 13.84 17.52 36.57
C ASN A 45 12.85 16.47 36.04
N LYS A 46 11.54 16.77 36.01
CA LYS A 46 10.49 15.85 35.58
C LYS A 46 9.54 16.52 34.59
N MET A 47 9.13 15.76 33.60
CA MET A 47 8.17 16.17 32.56
C MET A 47 6.92 16.87 33.13
N LYS A 48 6.35 16.35 34.20
CA LYS A 48 5.17 16.96 34.86
C LYS A 48 5.44 18.33 35.48
N GLU A 49 6.67 18.64 35.85
CA GLU A 49 7.01 19.90 36.53
C GLU A 49 7.00 21.08 35.56
N TYR A 50 7.59 20.92 34.38
CA TYR A 50 7.55 21.98 33.37
C TYR A 50 6.15 22.19 32.83
N GLU A 51 5.37 21.09 32.58
CA GLU A 51 3.98 21.25 32.16
C GLU A 51 3.12 22.08 33.09
N LEU A 52 3.30 21.89 34.40
CA LEU A 52 2.60 22.68 35.42
C LEU A 52 3.03 24.16 35.38
N ALA A 53 4.33 24.41 35.19
CA ALA A 53 4.85 25.77 35.07
C ALA A 53 4.31 26.47 33.81
N ILE A 54 4.31 25.79 32.67
CA ILE A 54 3.78 26.33 31.40
C ILE A 54 2.27 26.59 31.48
N LYS A 55 1.50 25.65 32.02
CA LYS A 55 0.06 25.82 32.21
C LYS A 55 -0.23 27.04 33.14
N ARG A 56 0.60 27.25 34.18
CA ARG A 56 0.50 28.42 35.04
C ARG A 56 0.79 29.72 34.28
N ILE A 57 1.83 29.74 33.42
CA ILE A 57 2.16 30.90 32.58
C ILE A 57 1.00 31.20 31.62
N LEU A 58 0.51 30.19 30.87
CA LEU A 58 -0.62 30.37 29.96
C LEU A 58 -1.88 30.87 30.68
N HIS A 59 -2.18 30.31 31.86
CA HIS A 59 -3.31 30.75 32.68
C HIS A 59 -3.16 32.22 33.12
N THR A 60 -1.96 32.63 33.50
CA THR A 60 -1.66 34.01 33.90
C THR A 60 -1.82 34.98 32.73
N ILE A 61 -1.39 34.60 31.52
CA ILE A 61 -1.58 35.39 30.30
C ILE A 61 -3.07 35.57 29.99
N ALA A 62 -3.85 34.49 30.16
CA ALA A 62 -5.27 34.50 29.89
C ALA A 62 -6.13 35.22 30.92
N GLN A 63 -5.55 35.69 32.06
CA GLN A 63 -6.31 36.48 33.05
C GLN A 63 -6.77 37.81 32.44
N PRO A 64 -8.05 38.16 32.57
CA PRO A 64 -8.57 39.40 32.03
C PRO A 64 -7.83 40.61 32.60
N MET A 65 -7.63 41.63 31.79
CA MET A 65 -7.07 42.93 32.16
C MET A 65 -8.07 44.02 31.84
N THR A 66 -8.28 44.94 32.74
CA THR A 66 -9.14 46.10 32.51
C THR A 66 -8.31 47.22 31.94
N PHE A 67 -8.64 47.68 30.76
CA PHE A 67 -8.00 48.82 30.12
C PHE A 67 -9.06 49.87 29.77
N SER A 68 -9.06 50.99 30.45
CA SER A 68 -10.14 51.97 30.39
C SER A 68 -11.50 51.35 30.75
N GLU A 69 -12.42 51.19 29.79
CA GLU A 69 -13.73 50.55 29.98
C GLU A 69 -13.78 49.14 29.41
N ASP A 70 -12.71 48.66 28.68
CA ASP A 70 -12.65 47.38 28.00
C ASP A 70 -11.97 46.32 28.85
N ILE A 71 -12.44 45.08 28.75
CA ILE A 71 -11.81 43.88 29.31
C ILE A 71 -11.05 43.19 28.17
N ILE A 72 -9.73 43.09 28.28
CA ILE A 72 -8.84 42.47 27.31
C ILE A 72 -8.35 41.13 27.83
N THR A 73 -8.45 40.08 27.03
CA THR A 73 -7.85 38.76 27.30
C THR A 73 -6.80 38.47 26.24
N LEU A 74 -5.60 38.07 26.68
CA LEU A 74 -4.50 37.74 25.81
C LEU A 74 -4.33 36.23 25.71
N THR A 75 -3.72 35.78 24.61
CA THR A 75 -3.26 34.39 24.42
C THR A 75 -1.81 34.39 23.97
N ALA A 76 -1.10 33.31 24.24
CA ALA A 76 0.28 33.15 23.79
C ALA A 76 0.55 31.79 23.24
N SER A 77 1.51 31.70 22.31
CA SER A 77 2.12 30.45 21.89
C SER A 77 3.49 30.33 22.52
N ILE A 78 3.81 29.18 23.08
CA ILE A 78 5.05 28.97 23.84
C ILE A 78 5.85 27.84 23.19
N GLY A 79 7.10 28.12 22.86
CA GLY A 79 8.08 27.09 22.51
C GLY A 79 8.97 26.77 23.70
N ILE A 80 9.32 25.54 23.86
CA ILE A 80 10.10 25.04 25.01
C ILE A 80 11.28 24.25 24.49
N THR A 81 12.45 24.46 25.09
CA THR A 81 13.58 23.55 24.98
C THR A 81 14.06 23.18 26.40
N MET A 82 14.72 22.03 26.56
CA MET A 82 15.11 21.51 27.86
C MET A 82 16.57 21.06 27.87
N TYR A 83 17.42 21.75 28.63
CA TYR A 83 18.77 21.29 28.93
C TYR A 83 18.74 20.28 30.09
N PRO A 84 19.49 19.16 30.11
CA PRO A 84 20.46 18.73 29.10
C PRO A 84 19.88 17.75 28.02
N TYR A 85 18.56 17.65 27.87
CA TYR A 85 17.98 16.82 26.79
C TYR A 85 18.30 17.39 25.40
N ASP A 86 18.31 18.72 25.30
CA ASP A 86 18.85 19.48 24.18
C ASP A 86 20.19 20.05 24.67
N ASP A 87 21.28 19.33 24.43
CA ASP A 87 22.62 19.62 24.95
C ASP A 87 23.39 20.54 24.00
N GLU A 88 22.84 21.74 23.78
CA GLU A 88 23.38 22.76 22.88
C GLU A 88 23.76 24.02 23.65
N ASP A 89 24.45 24.98 23.00
CA ASP A 89 24.76 26.29 23.57
C ASP A 89 23.48 27.16 23.73
N ALA A 90 23.59 28.21 24.54
CA ALA A 90 22.48 29.06 24.89
C ALA A 90 21.80 29.72 23.67
N ASP A 91 22.57 30.15 22.66
CA ASP A 91 22.03 30.77 21.46
C ASP A 91 21.25 29.76 20.62
N THR A 92 21.75 28.52 20.56
CA THR A 92 21.07 27.40 19.88
C THR A 92 19.81 27.00 20.62
N LEU A 93 19.83 26.90 21.96
CA LEU A 93 18.63 26.60 22.77
C LEU A 93 17.53 27.66 22.57
N LEU A 94 17.90 28.96 22.55
CA LEU A 94 16.93 30.03 22.25
C LEU A 94 16.32 29.88 20.87
N ARG A 95 17.11 29.57 19.86
CA ARG A 95 16.63 29.34 18.51
C ARG A 95 15.70 28.11 18.41
N HIS A 96 15.99 27.05 19.15
CA HIS A 96 15.14 25.85 19.22
C HIS A 96 13.79 26.15 19.91
N ALA A 97 13.82 26.95 21.00
CA ALA A 97 12.58 27.41 21.62
C ALA A 97 11.75 28.30 20.68
N ASP A 98 12.40 29.23 19.95
CA ASP A 98 11.72 30.07 18.94
C ASP A 98 11.08 29.23 17.84
N GLN A 99 11.79 28.23 17.34
CA GLN A 99 11.25 27.30 16.34
C GLN A 99 10.01 26.55 16.86
N ALA A 100 10.07 26.00 18.07
CA ALA A 100 8.92 25.31 18.67
C ALA A 100 7.74 26.27 18.90
N MET A 101 8.01 27.55 19.24
CA MET A 101 6.98 28.59 19.35
C MET A 101 6.32 28.86 18.00
N TYR A 102 7.10 28.95 16.93
CA TYR A 102 6.57 29.14 15.58
C TYR A 102 5.65 27.99 15.17
N GLU A 103 6.04 26.75 15.44
CA GLU A 103 5.21 25.56 15.20
C GLU A 103 3.93 25.58 16.04
N ALA A 104 4.00 26.03 17.32
CA ALA A 104 2.81 26.23 18.16
C ALA A 104 1.85 27.27 17.55
N LYS A 105 2.38 28.34 16.94
CA LYS A 105 1.56 29.34 16.24
C LYS A 105 0.85 28.73 15.01
N GLN A 106 1.49 27.80 14.30
CA GLN A 106 0.90 27.11 13.14
C GLN A 106 -0.16 26.07 13.55
N LYS A 107 0.04 25.35 14.66
CA LYS A 107 -0.90 24.31 15.16
C LYS A 107 -2.19 24.87 15.81
N GLY A 108 -2.46 26.16 15.65
CA GLY A 108 -3.73 26.74 16.11
C GLY A 108 -3.58 27.80 17.20
N LYS A 109 -2.38 28.22 17.54
CA LYS A 109 -2.06 29.25 18.57
C LYS A 109 -2.55 28.85 19.97
N ASN A 110 -2.28 29.67 20.96
CA ASN A 110 -2.69 29.46 22.37
C ASN A 110 -2.33 28.06 22.91
N CYS A 111 -1.17 27.55 22.56
CA CYS A 111 -0.65 26.26 22.99
C CYS A 111 0.86 26.33 23.21
N TYR A 112 1.44 25.25 23.71
CA TYR A 112 2.88 25.12 23.82
C TYR A 112 3.38 23.88 23.09
N LEU A 113 4.64 23.93 22.62
CA LEU A 113 5.35 22.80 22.05
C LEU A 113 6.74 22.69 22.68
N LEU A 114 7.15 21.46 22.94
CA LEU A 114 8.51 21.12 23.35
C LEU A 114 9.33 20.86 22.11
N PHE A 115 10.48 21.47 21.96
CA PHE A 115 11.45 21.18 20.93
C PHE A 115 11.98 19.75 21.13
N ASP A 116 11.82 18.93 20.12
CA ASP A 116 12.43 17.60 20.05
C ASP A 116 13.47 17.58 18.92
N ALA A 117 14.74 17.54 19.31
CA ALA A 117 15.85 17.53 18.34
C ALA A 117 15.75 16.35 17.36
N LYS A 118 15.20 15.19 17.79
CA LYS A 118 15.04 14.01 16.92
C LYS A 118 13.88 14.20 15.96
N GLU A 119 12.71 14.67 16.45
CA GLU A 119 11.57 14.96 15.57
C GLU A 119 11.92 16.04 14.55
N ASN A 120 12.62 17.09 15.00
CA ASN A 120 13.03 18.17 14.11
C ASN A 120 14.06 17.74 13.06
N ALA A 121 15.07 16.97 13.45
CA ALA A 121 16.01 16.38 12.49
C ALA A 121 15.28 15.49 11.47
N HIS A 122 14.30 14.69 11.92
CA HIS A 122 13.49 13.86 11.06
C HIS A 122 12.63 14.69 10.09
N ALA A 123 11.96 15.73 10.58
CA ALA A 123 11.18 16.66 9.77
C ALA A 123 12.03 17.37 8.70
N GLN A 124 13.25 17.83 9.08
CA GLN A 124 14.19 18.42 8.11
C GLN A 124 14.66 17.43 7.05
N ILE A 125 14.93 16.17 7.44
CA ILE A 125 15.30 15.11 6.51
C ILE A 125 14.14 14.86 5.54
N LEU A 126 12.91 14.77 6.04
CA LEU A 126 11.72 14.57 5.21
C LEU A 126 11.53 15.73 4.23
N THR A 127 11.62 16.98 4.72
CA THR A 127 11.54 18.19 3.87
C THR A 127 12.59 18.17 2.74
N ARG A 128 13.83 17.77 3.05
CA ARG A 128 14.89 17.64 2.04
C ARG A 128 14.57 16.53 1.03
N LYS A 129 14.02 15.41 1.48
CA LYS A 129 13.62 14.30 0.59
C LYS A 129 12.48 14.73 -0.33
N VAL A 130 11.44 15.38 0.19
CA VAL A 130 10.32 15.91 -0.61
C VAL A 130 10.83 16.90 -1.67
N LYS A 131 11.65 17.87 -1.26
CA LYS A 131 12.27 18.83 -2.18
C LYS A 131 13.13 18.14 -3.26
N ARG A 132 13.82 17.05 -2.89
CA ARG A 132 14.60 16.29 -3.86
C ARG A 132 13.72 15.56 -4.89
N ILE A 133 12.55 15.06 -4.50
CA ILE A 133 11.56 14.47 -5.41
C ILE A 133 10.98 15.55 -6.34
N GLU A 134 10.70 16.74 -5.80
CA GLU A 134 10.24 17.87 -6.63
C GLU A 134 11.28 18.25 -7.71
N GLN A 135 12.56 18.26 -7.34
CA GLN A 135 13.64 18.44 -8.30
C GLN A 135 13.73 17.32 -9.33
N ALA A 136 13.44 16.07 -8.93
CA ALA A 136 13.42 14.94 -9.85
C ALA A 136 12.34 15.09 -10.94
N LEU A 137 11.17 15.57 -10.55
CA LEU A 137 10.08 15.87 -11.50
C LEU A 137 10.49 16.97 -12.48
N PHE A 138 11.16 18.03 -11.99
CA PHE A 138 11.58 19.15 -12.81
C PHE A 138 12.75 18.82 -13.76
N ASN A 139 13.63 17.91 -13.37
CA ASN A 139 14.86 17.53 -14.10
C ASN A 139 14.68 16.29 -14.99
N ASP A 140 13.44 15.88 -15.29
CA ASP A 140 13.13 14.68 -16.10
C ASP A 140 13.78 13.39 -15.57
N GLU A 141 13.95 13.28 -14.25
CA GLU A 141 14.51 12.08 -13.63
C GLU A 141 13.45 11.01 -13.36
N LEU A 142 12.16 11.36 -13.41
CA LEU A 142 11.06 10.41 -13.35
C LEU A 142 10.82 9.81 -14.74
N VAL A 143 10.57 8.50 -14.80
CA VAL A 143 10.32 7.79 -16.04
C VAL A 143 9.18 6.80 -15.85
N LEU A 144 8.44 6.48 -16.91
CA LEU A 144 7.49 5.38 -16.95
C LEU A 144 8.12 4.16 -17.61
N ILE A 145 7.93 3.02 -16.98
CA ILE A 145 8.16 1.71 -17.57
C ILE A 145 6.83 0.97 -17.64
N TYR A 146 6.72 0.00 -18.53
CA TYR A 146 5.45 -0.61 -18.86
C TYR A 146 5.49 -2.11 -18.67
N GLN A 147 4.45 -2.66 -18.04
CA GLN A 147 4.30 -4.10 -17.86
C GLN A 147 3.09 -4.62 -18.62
N PRO A 148 3.26 -5.62 -19.48
CA PRO A 148 2.17 -6.19 -20.28
C PRO A 148 1.13 -6.92 -19.45
N LYS A 149 -0.13 -6.73 -19.87
CA LYS A 149 -1.32 -7.47 -19.44
C LYS A 149 -1.77 -8.37 -20.59
N VAL A 150 -1.96 -9.67 -20.34
CA VAL A 150 -2.28 -10.63 -21.39
C VAL A 150 -3.52 -11.46 -21.06
N ASP A 151 -4.24 -11.87 -22.08
CA ASP A 151 -5.29 -12.86 -22.00
C ASP A 151 -4.70 -14.27 -22.24
N LEU A 152 -4.80 -15.14 -21.26
CA LEU A 152 -4.24 -16.50 -21.32
C LEU A 152 -4.95 -17.42 -22.33
N ARG A 153 -6.21 -17.14 -22.67
CA ARG A 153 -6.96 -17.95 -23.63
C ARG A 153 -6.63 -17.60 -25.07
N THR A 154 -6.55 -16.31 -25.38
CA THR A 154 -6.24 -15.85 -26.73
C THR A 154 -4.74 -15.72 -26.96
N GLY A 155 -3.96 -15.47 -25.92
CA GLY A 155 -2.56 -15.09 -25.99
C GLY A 155 -2.36 -13.62 -26.37
N GLU A 156 -3.43 -12.84 -26.49
CA GLU A 156 -3.37 -11.43 -26.87
C GLU A 156 -2.86 -10.54 -25.74
N VAL A 157 -2.04 -9.57 -26.10
CA VAL A 157 -1.69 -8.44 -25.23
C VAL A 157 -2.80 -7.42 -25.35
N PHE A 158 -3.61 -7.26 -24.28
CA PHE A 158 -4.74 -6.32 -24.33
C PHE A 158 -4.43 -4.97 -23.68
N GLY A 159 -3.35 -4.88 -22.90
CA GLY A 159 -2.99 -3.65 -22.23
C GLY A 159 -1.60 -3.65 -21.60
N LEU A 160 -1.26 -2.51 -21.04
CA LEU A 160 0.00 -2.23 -20.35
C LEU A 160 -0.28 -1.49 -19.05
N GLU A 161 0.44 -1.79 -17.98
CA GLU A 161 0.46 -0.95 -16.79
C GLU A 161 1.67 -0.02 -16.83
N ALA A 162 1.43 1.29 -16.71
CA ALA A 162 2.47 2.31 -16.63
C ALA A 162 2.95 2.47 -15.17
N LEU A 163 4.18 2.10 -14.94
CA LEU A 163 4.79 2.05 -13.63
C LEU A 163 5.85 3.14 -13.50
N ILE A 164 5.64 4.07 -12.58
CA ILE A 164 6.62 5.15 -12.32
C ILE A 164 7.91 4.58 -11.73
N ARG A 165 9.05 5.13 -12.17
CA ARG A 165 10.39 4.87 -11.61
C ARG A 165 11.14 6.19 -11.51
N TRP A 166 12.08 6.24 -10.59
CA TRP A 166 12.97 7.39 -10.46
C TRP A 166 14.38 7.01 -10.90
N GLN A 167 14.82 7.56 -12.01
CA GLN A 167 16.18 7.39 -12.52
C GLN A 167 17.13 8.35 -11.78
N HIS A 168 17.46 7.99 -10.55
CA HIS A 168 18.26 8.84 -9.68
C HIS A 168 19.73 8.89 -10.17
N PRO A 169 20.36 10.08 -10.32
CA PRO A 169 21.66 10.23 -10.95
C PRO A 169 22.81 9.48 -10.26
N THR A 170 22.69 9.19 -8.96
CA THR A 170 23.73 8.48 -8.18
C THR A 170 23.31 7.12 -7.63
N LYS A 171 21.98 6.85 -7.52
CA LYS A 171 21.46 5.59 -6.96
C LYS A 171 20.98 4.60 -8.03
N GLY A 172 20.93 5.04 -9.29
CA GLY A 172 20.31 4.26 -10.36
C GLY A 172 18.78 4.28 -10.28
N LEU A 173 18.14 3.19 -10.66
CA LEU A 173 16.68 3.08 -10.72
C LEU A 173 16.11 2.86 -9.31
N VAL A 174 15.33 3.82 -8.81
CA VAL A 174 14.66 3.80 -7.51
C VAL A 174 13.19 3.42 -7.71
N LEU A 175 12.70 2.52 -6.87
CA LEU A 175 11.33 1.99 -6.94
C LEU A 175 10.31 2.94 -6.28
N PRO A 176 9.02 2.89 -6.67
CA PRO A 176 7.97 3.73 -6.12
C PRO A 176 7.89 3.67 -4.59
N ASN A 177 8.00 2.50 -3.99
CA ASN A 177 7.92 2.29 -2.54
C ASN A 177 9.00 3.04 -1.74
N ASP A 178 10.09 3.44 -2.40
CA ASP A 178 11.18 4.17 -1.75
C ASP A 178 10.97 5.70 -1.73
N PHE A 179 10.05 6.24 -2.55
CA PHE A 179 9.87 7.67 -2.65
C PHE A 179 8.41 8.16 -2.63
N LEU A 180 7.43 7.43 -3.18
CA LEU A 180 6.03 7.86 -3.18
C LEU A 180 5.43 8.01 -1.78
N PRO A 181 5.68 7.11 -0.80
CA PRO A 181 5.16 7.28 0.56
C PRO A 181 5.62 8.57 1.24
N LEU A 182 6.76 9.15 0.80
CA LEU A 182 7.26 10.41 1.36
C LEU A 182 6.44 11.64 0.92
N ILE A 183 5.65 11.51 -0.14
CA ILE A 183 4.86 12.58 -0.73
C ILE A 183 3.36 12.27 -0.80
N GLU A 184 2.92 11.13 -0.29
CA GLU A 184 1.54 10.66 -0.38
C GLU A 184 0.54 11.69 0.21
N ASP A 185 0.86 12.26 1.36
CA ASP A 185 0.08 13.32 2.02
C ASP A 185 0.48 14.74 1.61
N HIS A 186 1.45 14.89 0.70
CA HIS A 186 1.95 16.18 0.25
C HIS A 186 1.37 16.57 -1.10
N GLU A 187 1.13 17.86 -1.36
CA GLU A 187 0.63 18.38 -2.64
C GLU A 187 1.47 17.98 -3.87
N LEU A 188 2.72 17.56 -3.66
CA LEU A 188 3.61 17.11 -4.73
C LEU A 188 3.10 15.81 -5.38
N ILE A 189 2.35 14.95 -4.67
CA ILE A 189 1.78 13.72 -5.23
C ILE A 189 0.84 14.02 -6.39
N GLU A 190 0.11 15.14 -6.31
CA GLU A 190 -0.81 15.59 -7.33
C GLU A 190 -0.08 16.02 -8.62
N LYS A 191 1.07 16.72 -8.46
CA LYS A 191 1.92 17.11 -9.59
C LYS A 191 2.54 15.88 -10.25
N VAL A 192 3.01 14.94 -9.45
CA VAL A 192 3.58 13.66 -9.93
C VAL A 192 2.51 12.85 -10.66
N GLY A 193 1.30 12.72 -10.09
CA GLY A 193 0.23 11.96 -10.73
C GLY A 193 -0.25 12.59 -12.05
N ASN A 194 -0.35 13.92 -12.13
CA ASN A 194 -0.66 14.60 -13.38
C ASN A 194 0.43 14.36 -14.43
N TRP A 195 1.70 14.40 -14.03
CA TRP A 195 2.82 14.07 -14.90
C TRP A 195 2.75 12.61 -15.39
N VAL A 196 2.37 11.65 -14.53
CA VAL A 196 2.18 10.24 -14.91
C VAL A 196 1.12 10.12 -16.00
N ILE A 197 -0.06 10.70 -15.80
CA ILE A 197 -1.17 10.63 -16.78
C ILE A 197 -0.74 11.28 -18.10
N GLU A 198 -0.16 12.47 -18.06
CA GLU A 198 0.27 13.18 -19.26
C GLU A 198 1.34 12.41 -20.03
N THR A 199 2.34 11.85 -19.33
CA THR A 199 3.42 11.06 -19.94
C THR A 199 2.88 9.75 -20.55
N ALA A 200 1.90 9.11 -19.91
CA ALA A 200 1.25 7.92 -20.45
C ALA A 200 0.49 8.27 -21.74
N LEU A 201 -0.32 9.34 -21.76
CA LEU A 201 -1.04 9.79 -22.94
C LEU A 201 -0.10 10.17 -24.10
N GLN A 202 0.99 10.85 -23.79
CA GLN A 202 2.03 11.15 -24.78
C GLN A 202 2.61 9.88 -25.38
N GLN A 203 2.93 8.88 -24.56
CA GLN A 203 3.47 7.62 -25.03
C GLN A 203 2.44 6.83 -25.85
N MET A 204 1.17 6.82 -25.45
CA MET A 204 0.07 6.21 -26.22
C MET A 204 -0.03 6.82 -27.63
N THR A 205 0.09 8.15 -27.74
CA THR A 205 0.10 8.83 -29.05
C THR A 205 1.26 8.36 -29.93
N LEU A 206 2.44 8.14 -29.36
CA LEU A 206 3.59 7.60 -30.09
C LEU A 206 3.34 6.17 -30.57
N TRP A 207 2.73 5.32 -29.74
CA TRP A 207 2.39 3.95 -30.13
C TRP A 207 1.30 3.88 -31.19
N LEU A 208 0.34 4.82 -31.20
CA LEU A 208 -0.65 4.90 -32.27
C LEU A 208 0.00 5.15 -33.64
N ALA A 209 1.09 5.92 -33.69
CA ALA A 209 1.86 6.11 -34.91
C ALA A 209 2.53 4.81 -35.42
N ASP A 210 2.81 3.88 -34.52
CA ASP A 210 3.32 2.53 -34.81
C ASP A 210 2.17 1.49 -35.00
N ASN A 211 0.91 1.92 -35.10
CA ASN A 211 -0.30 1.09 -35.15
C ASN A 211 -0.49 0.17 -33.93
N ILE A 212 0.01 0.56 -32.78
CA ILE A 212 -0.21 -0.14 -31.51
C ILE A 212 -1.28 0.63 -30.74
N GLU A 213 -2.46 0.03 -30.60
CA GLU A 213 -3.58 0.55 -29.84
C GLU A 213 -3.90 -0.40 -28.69
N LEU A 214 -3.47 -0.04 -27.48
CA LEU A 214 -3.61 -0.84 -26.27
C LEU A 214 -4.19 0.00 -25.13
N GLU A 215 -4.87 -0.69 -24.20
CA GLU A 215 -5.27 -0.09 -22.93
C GLU A 215 -4.02 0.18 -22.09
N VAL A 216 -3.91 1.40 -21.53
CA VAL A 216 -2.83 1.75 -20.61
C VAL A 216 -3.42 2.14 -19.27
N SER A 217 -3.03 1.44 -18.22
CA SER A 217 -3.40 1.77 -16.85
C SER A 217 -2.35 2.64 -16.20
N VAL A 218 -2.82 3.57 -15.38
CA VAL A 218 -1.99 4.47 -14.57
C VAL A 218 -2.47 4.49 -13.12
N ASN A 219 -1.56 4.39 -12.18
CA ASN A 219 -1.85 4.49 -10.75
C ASN A 219 -2.12 5.93 -10.34
N VAL A 220 -3.21 6.18 -9.62
CA VAL A 220 -3.62 7.50 -9.11
C VAL A 220 -3.78 7.44 -7.59
N ALA A 221 -3.06 8.34 -6.90
CA ALA A 221 -3.14 8.45 -5.44
C ALA A 221 -4.50 9.02 -5.00
N GLY A 222 -4.96 8.60 -3.80
CA GLY A 222 -6.24 9.03 -3.27
C GLY A 222 -6.38 10.53 -3.11
N ARG A 223 -5.33 11.19 -2.65
CA ARG A 223 -5.29 12.65 -2.55
C ARG A 223 -5.50 13.35 -3.91
N GLN A 224 -4.91 12.82 -4.98
CA GLN A 224 -5.09 13.37 -6.33
C GLN A 224 -6.53 13.15 -6.83
N LEU A 225 -7.07 11.95 -6.62
CA LEU A 225 -8.43 11.61 -7.03
C LEU A 225 -9.49 12.51 -6.35
N GLN A 226 -9.26 12.87 -5.08
CA GLN A 226 -10.18 13.69 -4.28
C GLN A 226 -10.09 15.19 -4.57
N GLN A 227 -9.26 15.63 -5.50
CA GLN A 227 -9.22 17.05 -5.91
C GLN A 227 -10.51 17.48 -6.59
N GLU A 228 -11.01 18.67 -6.25
CA GLU A 228 -12.24 19.24 -6.84
C GLU A 228 -12.16 19.37 -8.38
N ASN A 229 -10.97 19.56 -8.93
CA ASN A 229 -10.72 19.77 -10.35
C ASN A 229 -10.11 18.55 -11.06
N PHE A 230 -10.11 17.37 -10.44
CA PHE A 230 -9.51 16.16 -11.04
C PHE A 230 -10.15 15.82 -12.40
N VAL A 231 -11.48 15.82 -12.47
CA VAL A 231 -12.24 15.47 -13.69
C VAL A 231 -11.98 16.45 -14.81
N GLU A 232 -11.98 17.76 -14.50
CA GLU A 232 -11.70 18.82 -15.46
C GLU A 232 -10.28 18.74 -16.00
N ASN A 233 -9.29 18.51 -15.12
CA ASN A 233 -7.89 18.35 -15.50
C ASN A 233 -7.69 17.14 -16.41
N LEU A 234 -8.29 15.99 -16.06
CA LEU A 234 -8.23 14.77 -16.87
C LEU A 234 -8.85 14.99 -18.25
N ARG A 235 -10.01 15.66 -18.31
CA ARG A 235 -10.68 16.01 -19.58
C ARG A 235 -9.83 16.96 -20.43
N ALA A 236 -9.16 17.92 -19.82
CA ALA A 236 -8.25 18.83 -20.50
C ALA A 236 -7.04 18.10 -21.09
N LEU A 237 -6.44 17.17 -20.33
CA LEU A 237 -5.35 16.33 -20.82
C LEU A 237 -5.79 15.45 -22.00
N LEU A 238 -6.93 14.77 -21.92
CA LEU A 238 -7.47 13.98 -23.03
C LEU A 238 -7.75 14.84 -24.27
N SER A 239 -8.23 16.07 -24.08
CA SER A 239 -8.45 17.00 -25.20
C SER A 239 -7.13 17.41 -25.87
N LYS A 240 -6.04 17.51 -25.11
CA LYS A 240 -4.69 17.80 -25.64
C LYS A 240 -4.14 16.62 -26.46
N TYR A 241 -4.47 15.39 -26.07
CA TYR A 241 -4.08 14.16 -26.76
C TYR A 241 -5.28 13.49 -27.44
N SER A 242 -6.00 14.26 -28.25
CA SER A 242 -7.28 13.86 -28.86
C SER A 242 -7.21 12.65 -29.79
N GLU A 243 -6.02 12.23 -30.20
CA GLU A 243 -5.79 11.02 -31.01
C GLU A 243 -5.95 9.73 -30.16
N VAL A 244 -5.77 9.85 -28.85
CA VAL A 244 -5.92 8.71 -27.92
C VAL A 244 -7.40 8.50 -27.62
N ASN A 245 -7.89 7.30 -27.86
CA ASN A 245 -9.23 6.92 -27.45
C ASN A 245 -9.29 6.89 -25.90
N PRO A 246 -10.16 7.69 -25.24
CA PRO A 246 -10.27 7.69 -23.79
C PRO A 246 -10.56 6.32 -23.17
N GLN A 247 -11.20 5.41 -23.92
CA GLN A 247 -11.48 4.05 -23.47
C GLN A 247 -10.21 3.19 -23.28
N ASN A 248 -9.11 3.63 -23.85
CA ASN A 248 -7.81 2.98 -23.73
C ASN A 248 -6.99 3.51 -22.53
N LEU A 249 -7.50 4.52 -21.80
CA LEU A 249 -6.93 4.95 -20.52
C LEU A 249 -7.71 4.33 -19.37
N GLU A 250 -7.04 3.61 -18.50
CA GLU A 250 -7.59 3.05 -17.27
C GLU A 250 -6.89 3.68 -16.05
N ILE A 251 -7.65 4.15 -15.08
CA ILE A 251 -7.13 4.70 -13.83
C ILE A 251 -7.21 3.63 -12.74
N GLU A 252 -6.08 3.29 -12.16
CA GLU A 252 -5.99 2.34 -11.07
C GLU A 252 -5.97 3.09 -9.74
N VAL A 253 -6.83 2.67 -8.82
CA VAL A 253 -6.95 3.23 -7.47
C VAL A 253 -6.92 2.12 -6.45
N LEU A 254 -6.18 2.31 -5.36
CA LEU A 254 -6.13 1.33 -4.28
C LEU A 254 -7.52 1.11 -3.67
N GLU A 255 -7.83 -0.13 -3.32
CA GLU A 255 -9.06 -0.50 -2.63
C GLU A 255 -9.32 0.39 -1.40
N THR A 256 -8.31 0.59 -0.56
CA THR A 256 -8.41 1.41 0.67
C THR A 256 -8.78 2.84 0.38
N THR A 257 -8.17 3.45 -0.63
CA THR A 257 -8.47 4.82 -1.08
C THR A 257 -9.91 4.97 -1.56
N ALA A 258 -10.40 4.01 -2.34
CA ALA A 258 -11.75 4.02 -2.85
C ALA A 258 -12.81 3.93 -1.74
N LEU A 259 -12.45 3.37 -0.59
CA LEU A 259 -13.34 3.23 0.58
C LEU A 259 -13.38 4.47 1.47
N GLU A 260 -12.29 5.20 1.62
CA GLU A 260 -12.19 6.37 2.51
C GLU A 260 -13.04 7.57 2.08
N GLY A 261 -13.32 7.70 0.78
CA GLY A 261 -14.12 8.80 0.23
C GLY A 261 -15.27 8.35 -0.68
N ILE A 262 -15.89 7.24 -0.41
CA ILE A 262 -16.70 6.43 -1.34
C ILE A 262 -17.78 7.19 -2.12
N ILE A 263 -18.45 8.17 -1.53
CA ILE A 263 -19.52 8.93 -2.23
C ILE A 263 -18.88 9.80 -3.31
N ASN A 264 -17.84 10.54 -2.97
CA ASN A 264 -17.15 11.43 -3.91
C ASN A 264 -16.40 10.63 -4.97
N VAL A 265 -15.75 9.51 -4.58
CA VAL A 265 -14.99 8.64 -5.50
C VAL A 265 -15.93 7.99 -6.53
N ALA A 266 -17.09 7.50 -6.12
CA ALA A 266 -18.06 6.91 -7.05
C ALA A 266 -18.56 7.95 -8.09
N ASP A 267 -18.83 9.18 -7.65
CA ASP A 267 -19.26 10.26 -8.53
C ASP A 267 -18.14 10.67 -9.51
N ILE A 268 -16.89 10.71 -9.06
CA ILE A 268 -15.72 10.99 -9.92
C ILE A 268 -15.56 9.89 -10.98
N ILE A 269 -15.64 8.62 -10.58
CA ILE A 269 -15.55 7.48 -11.50
C ILE A 269 -16.65 7.56 -12.55
N GLU A 270 -17.91 7.86 -12.14
CA GLU A 270 -19.02 7.97 -13.08
C GLU A 270 -18.82 9.11 -14.08
N GLN A 271 -18.39 10.29 -13.62
CA GLN A 271 -18.08 11.43 -14.51
C GLN A 271 -16.95 11.12 -15.49
N CYS A 272 -15.91 10.40 -15.06
CA CYS A 272 -14.82 9.99 -15.95
C CYS A 272 -15.29 8.94 -16.98
N ARG A 273 -16.17 8.03 -16.55
CA ARG A 273 -16.78 7.03 -17.43
C ARG A 273 -17.65 7.65 -18.54
N GLU A 274 -18.31 8.79 -18.28
CA GLU A 274 -19.11 9.50 -19.28
C GLU A 274 -18.31 9.90 -20.53
N PHE A 275 -17.01 10.18 -20.39
CA PHE A 275 -16.13 10.46 -21.50
C PHE A 275 -15.16 9.32 -21.86
N GLY A 276 -15.39 8.14 -21.30
CA GLY A 276 -14.81 6.89 -21.77
C GLY A 276 -13.68 6.31 -20.92
N VAL A 277 -13.14 7.03 -19.92
CA VAL A 277 -12.02 6.54 -19.09
C VAL A 277 -12.48 5.42 -18.17
N GLY A 278 -11.72 4.30 -18.18
CA GLY A 278 -11.93 3.16 -17.32
C GLY A 278 -11.34 3.35 -15.92
N PHE A 279 -11.88 2.59 -14.95
CA PHE A 279 -11.31 2.52 -13.60
C PHE A 279 -11.11 1.08 -13.17
N ALA A 280 -9.98 0.82 -12.51
CA ALA A 280 -9.65 -0.44 -11.86
C ALA A 280 -9.48 -0.23 -10.35
N LEU A 281 -9.94 -1.21 -9.57
CA LEU A 281 -9.59 -1.31 -8.16
C LEU A 281 -8.36 -2.18 -8.02
N ASP A 282 -7.31 -1.60 -7.45
CA ASP A 282 -6.01 -2.23 -7.26
C ASP A 282 -5.82 -2.79 -5.86
N ASP A 283 -4.90 -3.76 -5.72
CA ASP A 283 -4.58 -4.48 -4.47
C ASP A 283 -5.83 -5.08 -3.79
N PHE A 284 -6.77 -5.58 -4.61
CA PHE A 284 -8.06 -6.03 -4.11
C PHE A 284 -7.96 -7.28 -3.24
N GLY A 285 -8.58 -7.21 -2.06
CA GLY A 285 -8.58 -8.26 -1.04
C GLY A 285 -7.67 -7.97 0.16
N THR A 286 -6.81 -6.94 0.10
CA THR A 286 -5.95 -6.54 1.21
C THR A 286 -6.66 -5.64 2.22
N GLY A 287 -7.79 -5.01 1.83
CA GLY A 287 -8.58 -4.10 2.64
C GLY A 287 -9.79 -4.76 3.31
N TYR A 288 -10.50 -4.00 4.15
CA TYR A 288 -11.76 -4.40 4.78
C TYR A 288 -12.96 -4.03 3.91
N SER A 289 -13.06 -4.57 2.69
CA SER A 289 -14.15 -4.25 1.79
C SER A 289 -15.50 -4.78 2.28
N SER A 290 -16.44 -3.86 2.49
CA SER A 290 -17.85 -4.24 2.58
C SER A 290 -18.42 -4.39 1.17
N LEU A 291 -19.10 -5.52 0.90
CA LEU A 291 -19.81 -5.78 -0.37
C LEU A 291 -20.77 -4.65 -0.76
N THR A 292 -21.31 -3.92 0.23
CA THR A 292 -22.17 -2.76 0.03
C THR A 292 -21.46 -1.62 -0.67
N TYR A 293 -20.16 -1.49 -0.43
CA TYR A 293 -19.34 -0.44 -1.02
C TYR A 293 -18.96 -0.78 -2.46
N LEU A 294 -18.52 -2.00 -2.73
CA LEU A 294 -18.23 -2.47 -4.08
C LEU A 294 -19.40 -2.28 -5.05
N LYS A 295 -20.61 -2.53 -4.58
CA LYS A 295 -21.83 -2.31 -5.39
C LYS A 295 -21.97 -0.84 -5.86
N ARG A 296 -21.39 0.11 -5.17
CA ARG A 296 -21.48 1.55 -5.49
C ARG A 296 -20.35 2.06 -6.38
N LEU A 297 -19.23 1.34 -6.43
CA LEU A 297 -18.09 1.73 -7.25
C LEU A 297 -18.25 1.15 -8.65
N PRO A 298 -18.41 1.96 -9.69
CA PRO A 298 -18.58 1.49 -11.07
C PRO A 298 -17.24 1.13 -11.73
N ALA A 299 -16.37 0.40 -11.00
CA ALA A 299 -15.09 -0.05 -11.50
C ALA A 299 -15.26 -1.20 -12.51
N LYS A 300 -14.64 -1.04 -13.67
CA LYS A 300 -14.68 -2.03 -14.77
C LYS A 300 -13.77 -3.22 -14.47
N THR A 301 -12.67 -2.99 -13.77
CA THR A 301 -11.58 -3.95 -13.54
C THR A 301 -11.36 -4.14 -12.04
N LEU A 302 -11.10 -5.40 -11.63
CA LEU A 302 -10.64 -5.77 -10.28
C LEU A 302 -9.28 -6.45 -10.42
N LYS A 303 -8.23 -5.87 -9.85
CA LYS A 303 -6.88 -6.45 -9.84
C LYS A 303 -6.69 -7.23 -8.55
N ILE A 304 -6.42 -8.51 -8.65
CA ILE A 304 -6.18 -9.39 -7.49
C ILE A 304 -4.73 -9.21 -7.09
N ASP A 305 -4.53 -8.78 -5.84
CA ASP A 305 -3.19 -8.50 -5.30
C ASP A 305 -2.24 -9.69 -5.45
N LEU A 306 -1.02 -9.36 -5.81
CA LEU A 306 0.05 -10.33 -6.07
C LEU A 306 0.35 -11.23 -4.87
N SER A 307 0.15 -10.77 -3.63
CA SER A 307 0.46 -11.56 -2.42
C SER A 307 -0.42 -12.79 -2.28
N PHE A 308 -1.68 -12.71 -2.73
CA PHE A 308 -2.59 -13.86 -2.76
C PHE A 308 -2.26 -14.79 -3.92
N VAL A 309 -2.04 -14.23 -5.12
CA VAL A 309 -1.75 -15.02 -6.33
C VAL A 309 -0.46 -15.82 -6.17
N GLN A 310 0.60 -15.22 -5.64
CA GLN A 310 1.87 -15.91 -5.44
C GLN A 310 1.79 -17.08 -4.46
N LYS A 311 0.93 -16.98 -3.46
CA LYS A 311 0.79 -18.00 -2.41
C LYS A 311 -0.36 -18.98 -2.64
N MET A 312 -1.29 -18.70 -3.56
CA MET A 312 -2.47 -19.53 -3.76
C MET A 312 -2.18 -21.00 -4.10
N LEU A 313 -0.97 -21.32 -4.57
CA LEU A 313 -0.57 -22.69 -4.86
C LEU A 313 -0.07 -23.48 -3.63
N VAL A 314 0.14 -22.78 -2.51
CA VAL A 314 0.70 -23.36 -1.29
C VAL A 314 -0.13 -23.03 -0.04
N ASP A 315 -0.92 -21.96 -0.04
CA ASP A 315 -1.81 -21.58 1.06
C ASP A 315 -3.29 -21.73 0.67
N PRO A 316 -4.05 -22.63 1.31
CA PRO A 316 -5.48 -22.79 1.05
C PRO A 316 -6.32 -21.53 1.34
N ASN A 317 -5.88 -20.67 2.28
CA ASN A 317 -6.59 -19.44 2.59
C ASN A 317 -6.43 -18.42 1.46
N ASP A 318 -5.20 -18.24 0.95
CA ASP A 318 -4.95 -17.34 -0.17
C ASP A 318 -5.66 -17.84 -1.44
N PHE A 319 -5.68 -19.15 -1.67
CA PHE A 319 -6.49 -19.74 -2.74
C PHE A 319 -7.98 -19.44 -2.60
N ALA A 320 -8.55 -19.59 -1.38
CA ALA A 320 -9.96 -19.29 -1.12
C ALA A 320 -10.27 -17.79 -1.30
N ILE A 321 -9.32 -16.91 -0.95
CA ILE A 321 -9.44 -15.47 -1.18
C ILE A 321 -9.50 -15.18 -2.70
N VAL A 322 -8.56 -15.71 -3.50
CA VAL A 322 -8.57 -15.56 -4.97
C VAL A 322 -9.90 -16.03 -5.55
N GLN A 323 -10.38 -17.21 -5.15
CA GLN A 323 -11.67 -17.73 -5.59
C GLN A 323 -12.83 -16.80 -5.20
N GLY A 324 -12.83 -16.31 -3.96
CA GLY A 324 -13.84 -15.36 -3.47
C GLY A 324 -13.86 -14.07 -4.30
N ILE A 325 -12.69 -13.51 -4.61
CA ILE A 325 -12.55 -12.30 -5.43
C ILE A 325 -13.08 -12.54 -6.85
N LEU A 326 -12.75 -13.68 -7.47
CA LEU A 326 -13.26 -14.03 -8.79
C LEU A 326 -14.79 -14.19 -8.80
N GLY A 327 -15.36 -14.77 -7.74
CA GLY A 327 -16.80 -14.82 -7.55
C GLY A 327 -17.44 -13.44 -7.46
N LEU A 328 -16.81 -12.50 -6.74
CA LEU A 328 -17.24 -11.11 -6.66
C LEU A 328 -17.12 -10.40 -8.00
N ALA A 329 -16.00 -10.53 -8.72
CA ALA A 329 -15.81 -9.95 -10.05
C ALA A 329 -16.92 -10.40 -11.01
N SER A 330 -17.26 -11.70 -11.00
CA SER A 330 -18.37 -12.26 -11.78
C SER A 330 -19.72 -11.65 -11.38
N ALA A 331 -20.03 -11.57 -10.08
CA ALA A 331 -21.28 -11.01 -9.57
C ALA A 331 -21.47 -9.53 -9.92
N PHE A 332 -20.40 -8.75 -9.92
CA PHE A 332 -20.40 -7.32 -10.28
C PHE A 332 -20.14 -7.05 -11.76
N ARG A 333 -19.89 -8.10 -12.56
CA ARG A 333 -19.57 -7.99 -14.00
C ARG A 333 -18.31 -7.15 -14.24
N SER A 334 -17.35 -7.22 -13.33
CA SER A 334 -16.04 -6.61 -13.47
C SER A 334 -15.06 -7.60 -14.10
N ARG A 335 -14.09 -7.10 -14.84
CA ARG A 335 -13.00 -7.90 -15.42
C ARG A 335 -11.95 -8.20 -14.35
N PRO A 336 -11.74 -9.45 -13.93
CA PRO A 336 -10.66 -9.77 -13.01
C PRO A 336 -9.32 -9.77 -13.75
N ILE A 337 -8.29 -9.21 -13.13
CA ILE A 337 -6.88 -9.32 -13.54
C ILE A 337 -6.10 -9.88 -12.37
N ALA A 338 -5.42 -11.01 -12.55
CA ALA A 338 -4.55 -11.55 -11.51
C ALA A 338 -3.12 -11.04 -11.68
N GLU A 339 -2.58 -10.47 -10.62
CA GLU A 339 -1.21 -9.97 -10.59
C GLU A 339 -0.22 -11.01 -10.05
N GLY A 340 1.07 -10.81 -10.32
CA GLY A 340 2.11 -11.67 -9.77
C GLY A 340 2.14 -13.09 -10.33
N VAL A 341 1.59 -13.32 -11.54
CA VAL A 341 1.66 -14.62 -12.21
C VAL A 341 3.09 -14.90 -12.66
N GLU A 342 3.73 -15.89 -12.06
CA GLU A 342 5.14 -16.23 -12.31
C GLU A 342 5.33 -17.57 -12.99
N THR A 343 4.40 -18.53 -12.79
CA THR A 343 4.56 -19.91 -13.25
C THR A 343 3.37 -20.37 -14.10
N LEU A 344 3.60 -21.43 -14.88
CA LEU A 344 2.53 -22.12 -15.60
C LEU A 344 1.40 -22.57 -14.66
N GLU A 345 1.76 -23.05 -13.47
CA GLU A 345 0.79 -23.54 -12.50
C GLU A 345 -0.16 -22.44 -12.04
N HIS A 346 0.36 -21.22 -11.76
CA HIS A 346 -0.50 -20.05 -11.46
C HIS A 346 -1.49 -19.80 -12.59
N ALA A 347 -0.99 -19.76 -13.85
CA ALA A 347 -1.82 -19.51 -15.01
C ALA A 347 -2.92 -20.57 -15.20
N LEU A 348 -2.59 -21.85 -15.00
CA LEU A 348 -3.54 -22.95 -15.14
C LEU A 348 -4.65 -22.90 -14.10
N VAL A 349 -4.29 -22.66 -12.85
CA VAL A 349 -5.26 -22.56 -11.75
C VAL A 349 -6.17 -21.35 -11.96
N LEU A 350 -5.61 -20.19 -12.33
CA LEU A 350 -6.40 -18.99 -12.62
C LEU A 350 -7.36 -19.19 -13.79
N LEU A 351 -6.91 -19.80 -14.89
CA LEU A 351 -7.79 -20.13 -16.03
C LEU A 351 -8.99 -21.00 -15.61
N GLN A 352 -8.76 -21.94 -14.70
CA GLN A 352 -9.81 -22.83 -14.21
C GLN A 352 -10.77 -22.14 -13.26
N LEU A 353 -10.27 -21.22 -12.45
CA LEU A 353 -11.10 -20.34 -11.61
C LEU A 353 -11.86 -19.29 -12.43
N GLY A 354 -11.66 -19.23 -13.76
CA GLY A 354 -12.32 -18.29 -14.66
C GLY A 354 -11.60 -16.95 -14.84
N CYS A 355 -10.37 -16.81 -14.32
CA CYS A 355 -9.53 -15.63 -14.53
C CYS A 355 -8.63 -15.86 -15.77
N GLN A 356 -8.88 -15.12 -16.84
CA GLN A 356 -8.09 -15.20 -18.09
C GLN A 356 -7.11 -14.04 -18.25
N CYS A 357 -7.39 -12.88 -17.64
CA CYS A 357 -6.54 -11.70 -17.71
C CYS A 357 -5.49 -11.74 -16.60
N VAL A 358 -4.23 -11.64 -16.97
CA VAL A 358 -3.12 -11.81 -16.03
C VAL A 358 -1.97 -10.83 -16.31
N GLN A 359 -1.20 -10.57 -15.28
CA GLN A 359 0.02 -9.80 -15.28
C GLN A 359 1.03 -10.44 -14.32
N GLY A 360 2.32 -10.42 -14.67
CA GLY A 360 3.35 -10.95 -13.78
C GLY A 360 4.67 -11.23 -14.48
N TYR A 361 5.67 -11.64 -13.70
CA TYR A 361 7.01 -11.90 -14.23
C TYR A 361 7.09 -13.16 -15.10
N GLY A 362 6.11 -14.05 -15.01
CA GLY A 362 5.99 -15.19 -15.92
C GLY A 362 5.62 -14.77 -17.35
N ILE A 363 5.02 -13.59 -17.52
CA ILE A 363 4.73 -12.97 -18.81
C ILE A 363 5.89 -12.06 -19.23
N SER A 364 6.11 -11.01 -18.47
CA SER A 364 7.21 -10.06 -18.67
C SER A 364 7.50 -9.25 -17.42
N ARG A 365 8.76 -8.90 -17.22
CA ARG A 365 9.12 -7.83 -16.31
C ARG A 365 8.76 -6.47 -16.91
N PRO A 366 8.51 -5.44 -16.08
CA PRO A 366 8.33 -4.09 -16.59
C PRO A 366 9.52 -3.64 -17.45
N MET A 367 9.24 -3.00 -18.59
CA MET A 367 10.24 -2.59 -19.57
C MET A 367 10.08 -1.13 -19.99
N PRO A 368 11.14 -0.47 -20.49
CA PRO A 368 11.03 0.86 -21.08
C PRO A 368 10.11 0.88 -22.30
N ALA A 369 9.42 2.01 -22.54
CA ALA A 369 8.52 2.20 -23.67
C ALA A 369 9.13 1.82 -25.03
N SER A 370 10.43 2.09 -25.23
CA SER A 370 11.15 1.76 -26.46
C SER A 370 11.29 0.27 -26.76
N LYS A 371 11.02 -0.60 -25.78
CA LYS A 371 11.06 -2.06 -25.97
C LYS A 371 9.68 -2.67 -26.18
N VAL A 372 8.62 -1.93 -25.91
CA VAL A 372 7.24 -2.46 -25.91
C VAL A 372 6.83 -2.92 -27.30
N SER A 373 7.05 -2.12 -28.35
CA SER A 373 6.67 -2.48 -29.73
C SER A 373 7.32 -3.77 -30.18
N GLN A 374 8.65 -3.86 -30.01
CA GLN A 374 9.37 -5.08 -30.35
C GLN A 374 8.90 -6.29 -29.53
N TRP A 375 8.66 -6.09 -28.22
CA TRP A 375 8.22 -7.18 -27.36
C TRP A 375 6.83 -7.68 -27.77
N ILE A 376 5.89 -6.81 -28.17
CA ILE A 376 4.56 -7.21 -28.65
C ILE A 376 4.66 -8.02 -29.94
N GLU A 377 5.51 -7.61 -30.89
CA GLU A 377 5.74 -8.33 -32.15
C GLU A 377 6.31 -9.74 -31.92
N GLU A 378 7.21 -9.87 -30.95
CA GLU A 378 7.88 -11.13 -30.62
C GLU A 378 7.04 -12.02 -29.67
N TRP A 379 6.02 -11.44 -29.01
CA TRP A 379 5.26 -12.13 -27.99
C TRP A 379 4.46 -13.30 -28.55
N GLN A 380 4.67 -14.43 -27.95
CA GLN A 380 3.85 -15.63 -28.16
C GLN A 380 3.62 -16.31 -26.81
N LEU A 381 2.41 -16.77 -26.61
CA LEU A 381 2.11 -17.56 -25.42
C LEU A 381 3.05 -18.78 -25.37
N PRO A 382 3.73 -19.04 -24.24
CA PRO A 382 4.64 -20.18 -24.14
C PRO A 382 3.98 -21.49 -24.60
N PRO A 383 4.66 -22.35 -25.38
CA PRO A 383 4.05 -23.58 -25.90
C PRO A 383 3.45 -24.48 -24.83
N GLN A 384 4.04 -24.46 -23.63
CA GLN A 384 3.53 -25.18 -22.46
C GLN A 384 2.17 -24.63 -21.97
N TRP A 385 1.88 -23.35 -22.21
CA TRP A 385 0.60 -22.72 -21.84
C TRP A 385 -0.44 -22.91 -22.94
N GLN A 386 -0.02 -22.91 -24.21
CA GLN A 386 -0.91 -23.07 -25.38
C GLN A 386 -1.73 -24.35 -25.32
N GLN A 387 -1.14 -25.47 -24.89
CA GLN A 387 -1.84 -26.77 -24.80
C GLN A 387 -3.01 -26.77 -23.82
N TYR A 388 -3.06 -25.79 -22.91
CA TYR A 388 -4.10 -25.68 -21.87
C TYR A 388 -5.15 -24.59 -22.16
N GLN A 389 -4.98 -23.78 -23.20
CA GLN A 389 -5.91 -22.67 -23.54
C GLN A 389 -7.36 -23.14 -23.70
N ASN A 390 -7.57 -24.31 -24.24
CA ASN A 390 -8.88 -24.89 -24.50
C ASN A 390 -9.29 -25.98 -23.50
N LEU A 391 -8.53 -26.15 -22.44
CA LEU A 391 -8.86 -27.12 -21.41
C LEU A 391 -9.97 -26.56 -20.52
N TYR A 392 -11.12 -27.18 -20.57
CA TYR A 392 -12.23 -26.93 -19.66
C TYR A 392 -12.23 -28.04 -18.61
N TRP A 393 -12.10 -27.63 -17.36
CA TRP A 393 -12.22 -28.56 -16.25
C TRP A 393 -13.68 -28.60 -15.79
N ASP A 394 -14.11 -29.77 -15.37
CA ASP A 394 -15.41 -29.93 -14.76
C ASP A 394 -15.33 -29.42 -13.30
N ASP A 395 -16.26 -28.58 -12.88
CA ASP A 395 -16.36 -28.08 -11.51
C ASP A 395 -16.32 -29.22 -10.48
N ALA A 396 -16.80 -30.41 -10.88
CA ALA A 396 -16.77 -31.60 -10.06
C ALA A 396 -15.34 -32.13 -9.78
N ASP A 397 -14.35 -31.72 -10.53
CA ASP A 397 -12.93 -32.12 -10.37
C ASP A 397 -12.08 -31.09 -9.61
N TYR A 398 -12.71 -29.97 -9.22
CA TYR A 398 -12.10 -28.93 -8.39
C TYR A 398 -11.40 -29.44 -7.12
N PRO A 399 -11.93 -30.43 -6.37
CA PRO A 399 -11.25 -30.97 -5.19
C PRO A 399 -9.85 -31.53 -5.44
N ILE A 400 -9.48 -31.85 -6.69
CA ILE A 400 -8.12 -32.29 -7.06
C ILE A 400 -7.12 -31.15 -6.82
N PHE A 401 -7.48 -29.92 -7.19
CA PHE A 401 -6.62 -28.73 -6.99
C PHE A 401 -6.46 -28.39 -5.52
N LEU A 402 -7.57 -28.39 -4.79
CA LEU A 402 -7.52 -28.17 -3.34
C LEU A 402 -6.61 -29.18 -2.67
N ALA A 403 -6.70 -30.45 -3.06
CA ALA A 403 -5.83 -31.50 -2.50
C ALA A 403 -4.34 -31.24 -2.77
N GLN A 404 -4.01 -30.77 -3.98
CA GLN A 404 -2.62 -30.47 -4.30
C GLN A 404 -2.08 -29.28 -3.47
N ILE A 405 -2.90 -28.26 -3.29
CA ILE A 405 -2.56 -27.08 -2.48
C ILE A 405 -2.44 -27.48 -1.00
N GLU A 406 -3.42 -28.20 -0.46
CA GLU A 406 -3.41 -28.71 0.91
C GLU A 406 -2.18 -29.58 1.20
N TYR A 407 -1.79 -30.42 0.23
CA TYR A 407 -0.60 -31.25 0.35
C TYR A 407 0.68 -30.41 0.38
N ARG A 408 0.82 -29.41 -0.49
CA ARG A 408 1.98 -28.50 -0.49
C ARG A 408 2.07 -27.70 0.81
N TYR A 409 0.96 -27.12 1.25
CA TYR A 409 0.88 -26.41 2.51
C TYR A 409 1.32 -27.28 3.69
N TRP A 410 0.82 -28.51 3.75
CA TRP A 410 1.20 -29.47 4.78
C TRP A 410 2.70 -29.78 4.74
N VAL A 411 3.27 -30.06 3.58
CA VAL A 411 4.70 -30.38 3.40
C VAL A 411 5.57 -29.20 3.85
N GLU A 412 5.22 -27.97 3.53
CA GLU A 412 5.97 -26.79 3.98
C GLU A 412 5.94 -26.62 5.49
N HIS A 413 4.76 -26.75 6.11
CA HIS A 413 4.60 -26.61 7.55
C HIS A 413 5.35 -27.69 8.34
N ILE A 414 5.32 -28.93 7.87
CA ILE A 414 6.12 -30.00 8.49
C ILE A 414 7.61 -29.74 8.31
N THR A 415 8.02 -29.33 7.12
CA THR A 415 9.43 -29.02 6.86
C THR A 415 9.92 -27.92 7.79
N GLU A 416 9.11 -26.91 8.03
CA GLU A 416 9.42 -25.82 8.94
C GLU A 416 9.46 -26.29 10.40
N ALA A 417 8.49 -27.11 10.83
CA ALA A 417 8.45 -27.71 12.16
C ALA A 417 9.69 -28.55 12.45
N VAL A 418 10.11 -29.36 11.50
CA VAL A 418 11.33 -30.18 11.61
C VAL A 418 12.58 -29.30 11.71
N LYS A 419 12.69 -28.29 10.83
CA LYS A 419 13.83 -27.34 10.84
C LYS A 419 13.92 -26.53 12.14
N GLN A 420 12.78 -26.05 12.66
CA GLN A 420 12.74 -25.26 13.89
C GLN A 420 12.77 -26.13 15.16
N GLN A 421 12.68 -27.44 15.04
CA GLN A 421 12.58 -28.38 16.13
C GLN A 421 11.45 -28.03 17.12
N LYS A 422 10.31 -27.57 16.59
CA LYS A 422 9.14 -27.19 17.39
C LYS A 422 7.92 -27.97 16.93
N PRO A 423 7.14 -28.54 17.89
CA PRO A 423 5.85 -29.08 17.52
C PRO A 423 4.94 -27.95 17.06
N THR A 424 4.31 -28.10 15.90
CA THR A 424 3.26 -27.21 15.40
C THR A 424 1.89 -27.84 15.65
N ALA A 425 0.84 -27.04 15.70
CA ALA A 425 -0.53 -27.55 15.61
C ALA A 425 -0.70 -28.10 14.19
N LEU A 426 -0.54 -29.41 14.05
CA LEU A 426 -0.60 -30.08 12.77
C LEU A 426 -2.05 -30.24 12.33
N ILE A 427 -2.30 -30.03 11.06
CA ILE A 427 -3.61 -30.19 10.43
C ILE A 427 -3.95 -31.68 10.50
N ASP A 428 -5.19 -32.04 10.83
CA ASP A 428 -5.66 -33.42 10.92
C ASP A 428 -5.65 -34.09 9.53
N ILE A 429 -4.47 -34.60 9.14
CA ILE A 429 -4.25 -35.30 7.86
C ILE A 429 -4.41 -36.83 8.05
N ALA A 430 -4.66 -37.28 9.27
CA ALA A 430 -4.61 -38.70 9.60
C ALA A 430 -5.63 -39.56 8.84
N ASN A 431 -6.70 -39.00 8.31
CA ASN A 431 -7.72 -39.80 7.64
C ASN A 431 -7.88 -39.42 6.15
N HIS A 432 -7.25 -40.23 5.29
CA HIS A 432 -7.30 -40.06 3.85
C HIS A 432 -8.72 -40.11 3.21
N HIS A 433 -9.74 -40.51 3.96
CA HIS A 433 -11.14 -40.46 3.50
C HIS A 433 -11.82 -39.12 3.80
N HIS A 434 -11.32 -38.37 4.77
CA HIS A 434 -11.98 -37.14 5.25
C HIS A 434 -11.41 -35.87 4.62
N CYS A 435 -10.21 -35.88 4.04
CA CYS A 435 -9.71 -34.71 3.32
C CYS A 435 -10.48 -34.48 2.00
N ASN A 436 -10.40 -33.30 1.45
CA ASN A 436 -11.14 -32.91 0.24
C ASN A 436 -10.88 -33.84 -0.93
N PHE A 437 -9.62 -34.27 -1.14
CA PHE A 437 -9.28 -35.22 -2.19
C PHE A 437 -9.87 -36.60 -1.93
N GLY A 438 -9.79 -37.13 -0.71
CA GLY A 438 -10.35 -38.43 -0.37
C GLY A 438 -11.87 -38.47 -0.57
N GLN A 439 -12.58 -37.45 -0.12
CA GLN A 439 -14.03 -37.35 -0.36
C GLN A 439 -14.35 -37.36 -1.85
N TRP A 440 -13.62 -36.57 -2.66
CA TRP A 440 -13.78 -36.59 -4.12
C TRP A 440 -13.36 -37.94 -4.72
N TYR A 441 -12.20 -38.49 -4.35
CA TYR A 441 -11.67 -39.71 -4.92
C TYR A 441 -12.62 -40.90 -4.77
N TYR A 442 -13.14 -41.11 -3.56
CA TYR A 442 -14.05 -42.23 -3.25
C TYR A 442 -15.52 -42.01 -3.66
N SER A 443 -15.86 -40.82 -4.14
CA SER A 443 -17.21 -40.47 -4.63
C SER A 443 -17.20 -40.17 -6.13
N ILE A 444 -17.14 -38.91 -6.51
CA ILE A 444 -17.23 -38.42 -7.89
C ILE A 444 -16.06 -38.95 -8.75
N GLY A 445 -14.83 -38.88 -8.24
CA GLY A 445 -13.65 -39.37 -8.97
C GLY A 445 -13.78 -40.84 -9.34
N LYS A 446 -14.21 -41.68 -8.40
CA LYS A 446 -14.43 -43.11 -8.66
C LYS A 446 -15.53 -43.36 -9.69
N GLN A 447 -16.61 -42.58 -9.67
CA GLN A 447 -17.66 -42.67 -10.67
C GLN A 447 -17.17 -42.33 -12.09
N LYS A 448 -16.36 -41.27 -12.21
CA LYS A 448 -15.89 -40.77 -13.53
C LYS A 448 -14.68 -41.54 -14.08
N TYR A 449 -13.75 -41.94 -13.21
CA TYR A 449 -12.38 -42.30 -13.61
C TYR A 449 -11.95 -43.72 -13.26
N HIS A 450 -12.80 -44.52 -12.58
CA HIS A 450 -12.44 -45.88 -12.12
C HIS A 450 -11.93 -46.83 -13.21
N GLN A 451 -12.27 -46.55 -14.48
CA GLN A 451 -11.82 -47.33 -15.65
C GLN A 451 -10.35 -47.06 -16.03
N TYR A 452 -9.76 -45.99 -15.58
CA TYR A 452 -8.38 -45.65 -15.93
C TYR A 452 -7.41 -46.21 -14.90
N ASP A 453 -6.38 -46.92 -15.40
CA ASP A 453 -5.36 -47.49 -14.49
C ASP A 453 -4.53 -46.44 -13.78
N SER A 454 -4.30 -45.27 -14.39
CA SER A 454 -3.68 -44.12 -13.76
C SER A 454 -4.45 -43.65 -12.52
N PHE A 455 -5.78 -43.67 -12.58
CA PHE A 455 -6.61 -43.30 -11.42
C PHE A 455 -6.42 -44.26 -10.23
N LYS A 456 -6.30 -45.57 -10.51
CA LYS A 456 -6.04 -46.58 -9.48
C LYS A 456 -4.63 -46.46 -8.89
N GLN A 457 -3.64 -46.08 -9.70
CA GLN A 457 -2.27 -45.83 -9.21
C GLN A 457 -2.19 -44.67 -8.26
N VAL A 458 -2.97 -43.60 -8.48
CA VAL A 458 -3.06 -42.45 -7.59
C VAL A 458 -3.46 -42.85 -6.18
N GLU A 459 -4.38 -43.82 -6.01
CA GLU A 459 -4.83 -44.30 -4.68
C GLU A 459 -3.67 -44.83 -3.84
N GLN A 460 -2.80 -45.64 -4.43
CA GLN A 460 -1.68 -46.24 -3.74
C GLN A 460 -0.68 -45.18 -3.25
N SER A 461 -0.34 -44.24 -4.13
CA SER A 461 0.56 -43.13 -3.80
C SER A 461 -0.05 -42.21 -2.73
N TYR A 462 -1.34 -41.94 -2.84
CA TYR A 462 -2.10 -41.10 -1.91
C TYR A 462 -2.17 -41.71 -0.50
N ILE A 463 -2.52 -43.00 -0.38
CA ILE A 463 -2.52 -43.70 0.90
C ILE A 463 -1.10 -43.78 1.52
N ALA A 464 -0.08 -43.97 0.67
CA ALA A 464 1.31 -44.00 1.14
C ALA A 464 1.75 -42.63 1.69
N ALA A 465 1.36 -41.55 1.04
CA ALA A 465 1.63 -40.18 1.50
C ALA A 465 1.00 -39.92 2.88
N HIS A 466 -0.28 -40.25 3.07
CA HIS A 466 -0.97 -40.08 4.35
C HIS A 466 -0.31 -40.90 5.47
N ARG A 467 0.07 -42.12 5.20
CA ARG A 467 0.80 -42.98 6.20
C ARG A 467 2.17 -42.41 6.57
N SER A 468 2.86 -41.81 5.58
CA SER A 468 4.13 -41.14 5.85
C SER A 468 3.92 -39.86 6.66
N ALA A 469 2.89 -39.12 6.36
CA ALA A 469 2.46 -37.95 7.10
C ALA A 469 2.21 -38.26 8.59
N GLU A 470 1.39 -39.26 8.87
CA GLU A 470 1.07 -39.72 10.22
C GLU A 470 2.33 -40.10 11.03
N LYS A 471 3.30 -40.79 10.39
CA LYS A 471 4.56 -41.14 11.04
C LYS A 471 5.41 -39.89 11.34
N ILE A 472 5.50 -38.95 10.42
CA ILE A 472 6.27 -37.70 10.61
C ILE A 472 5.66 -36.89 11.75
N GLU A 473 4.33 -36.72 11.77
CA GLU A 473 3.62 -36.07 12.85
C GLU A 473 3.91 -36.67 14.20
N LYS A 474 3.83 -38.02 14.31
CA LYS A 474 4.11 -38.72 15.51
C LYS A 474 5.55 -38.51 15.98
N SER A 475 6.53 -38.58 15.08
CA SER A 475 7.93 -38.32 15.40
C SER A 475 8.15 -36.89 15.91
N ILE A 476 7.48 -35.88 15.33
CA ILE A 476 7.54 -34.49 15.80
C ILE A 476 6.93 -34.34 17.19
N GLN A 477 5.76 -34.94 17.43
CA GLN A 477 5.09 -34.91 18.74
C GLN A 477 5.93 -35.58 19.84
N GLU A 478 6.64 -36.64 19.49
CA GLU A 478 7.55 -37.37 20.40
C GLU A 478 8.93 -36.69 20.56
N GLY A 479 9.19 -35.56 19.82
CA GLY A 479 10.46 -34.83 19.85
C GLY A 479 11.59 -35.52 19.08
N LEU A 480 11.28 -36.48 18.23
CA LEU A 480 12.22 -37.26 17.42
C LEU A 480 12.48 -36.59 16.06
N PHE A 481 13.02 -35.37 16.08
CA PHE A 481 13.16 -34.53 14.88
C PHE A 481 14.09 -35.12 13.80
N ILE A 482 15.14 -35.88 14.18
CA ILE A 482 16.03 -36.54 13.22
C ILE A 482 15.29 -37.65 12.45
N GLU A 483 14.43 -38.41 13.12
CA GLU A 483 13.60 -39.40 12.45
C GLU A 483 12.55 -38.77 11.56
N ALA A 484 11.95 -37.67 12.01
CA ALA A 484 11.01 -36.90 11.22
C ALA A 484 11.67 -36.36 9.94
N GLU A 485 12.91 -35.86 10.01
CA GLU A 485 13.68 -35.39 8.84
C GLU A 485 13.94 -36.50 7.83
N GLN A 486 14.38 -37.68 8.27
CA GLN A 486 14.59 -38.84 7.40
C GLN A 486 13.29 -39.33 6.73
N GLN A 487 12.19 -39.29 7.45
CA GLN A 487 10.86 -39.65 6.92
C GLN A 487 10.38 -38.62 5.90
N LEU A 488 10.63 -37.33 6.14
CA LEU A 488 10.31 -36.26 5.24
C LEU A 488 11.11 -36.37 3.93
N GLU A 489 12.42 -36.65 3.99
CA GLU A 489 13.23 -36.93 2.78
C GLU A 489 12.69 -38.13 1.96
N ASN A 490 12.18 -39.16 2.61
CA ASN A 490 11.57 -40.29 1.93
C ASN A 490 10.23 -39.92 1.29
N LEU A 491 9.44 -39.04 1.90
CA LEU A 491 8.21 -38.51 1.33
C LEU A 491 8.47 -37.70 0.03
N PHE A 492 9.52 -36.90 0.00
CA PHE A 492 9.92 -36.16 -1.21
C PHE A 492 10.39 -37.08 -2.36
N LYS A 493 10.90 -38.27 -2.05
CA LYS A 493 11.31 -39.27 -3.06
C LYS A 493 10.13 -40.03 -3.67
N THR A 494 9.02 -40.09 -2.96
CA THR A 494 7.77 -40.74 -3.39
C THR A 494 6.86 -39.74 -4.16
N ARG A 495 7.39 -38.97 -5.11
CA ARG A 495 6.60 -37.98 -5.90
C ARG A 495 5.20 -38.49 -6.23
N LEU A 496 4.19 -37.80 -5.68
CA LEU A 496 2.79 -37.87 -6.16
C LEU A 496 2.66 -37.27 -7.55
#